data_7e942c72f2880837dd9b0339442457b3
#
_entry.id   7e942c72f2880837dd9b0339442457b3
#
_cell.length_a   1.000
_cell.length_b   1.000
_cell.length_c   1.000
_cell.angle_alpha   90.00
_cell.angle_beta   90.00
_cell.angle_gamma   90.00
#
_symmetry.space_group_name_H-M   'P 1'
#
loop_
_entity.id
_entity.type
_entity.pdbx_description
1 polymer ?
#
loop_
_entity_poly.entity_id
_entity_poly.type
_entity_poly.pdbx_seq_one_letter_code
_entity_poly.pdbx_strand_id
1 'polypeptide(L)'
;MIKANVILDFSKWRYKIKSPNNYFKRKLQKLSTVSSFKNKNQEFSILLTNSKKIRSLNYKFNKKNKPTDVLSFPTQNIFKNNSYIGDIAVCFEIINKRSKFSNFFLEFDKMWIHGYFHLIGYDHKKLKDFKKMSKKENLVLKYFHQIN
;
A
#
# COMPACT_ATOMS: atom_id res chain seq x y z
N MET A 1 -15.17 6.67 5.49
CA MET A 1 -14.72 5.26 5.54
C MET A 1 -13.70 5.01 4.43
N ILE A 2 -12.62 4.33 4.75
CA ILE A 2 -11.60 3.94 3.76
C ILE A 2 -11.82 2.47 3.41
N LYS A 3 -11.90 2.16 2.10
CA LYS A 3 -12.14 0.81 1.58
C LYS A 3 -11.04 0.40 0.61
N ALA A 4 -10.67 -0.87 0.64
CA ALA A 4 -9.74 -1.47 -0.31
C ALA A 4 -10.41 -2.58 -1.10
N ASN A 5 -10.28 -2.54 -2.42
CA ASN A 5 -10.64 -3.63 -3.32
C ASN A 5 -9.40 -4.50 -3.52
N VAL A 6 -9.41 -5.69 -2.97
CA VAL A 6 -8.25 -6.59 -3.05
C VAL A 6 -8.38 -7.50 -4.25
N ILE A 7 -7.37 -7.48 -5.11
CA ILE A 7 -7.25 -8.35 -6.29
C ILE A 7 -6.09 -9.31 -6.03
N LEU A 8 -6.40 -10.59 -5.87
CA LEU A 8 -5.41 -11.64 -5.66
C LEU A 8 -4.99 -12.21 -7.02
N ASP A 9 -3.81 -11.80 -7.48
CA ASP A 9 -3.25 -12.19 -8.79
C ASP A 9 -2.18 -13.28 -8.68
N PHE A 10 -1.74 -13.60 -7.47
CA PHE A 10 -0.70 -14.58 -7.20
C PHE A 10 -1.06 -15.38 -5.95
N SER A 11 -1.35 -16.67 -6.11
CA SER A 11 -1.92 -17.52 -5.06
C SER A 11 -1.03 -17.69 -3.82
N LYS A 12 0.29 -17.53 -3.94
CA LYS A 12 1.23 -17.64 -2.81
C LYS A 12 0.97 -16.64 -1.68
N TRP A 13 0.31 -15.54 -1.96
CA TRP A 13 -0.12 -14.59 -0.93
C TRP A 13 -0.95 -15.26 0.17
N ARG A 14 -1.77 -16.26 -0.18
CA ARG A 14 -2.63 -16.99 0.76
C ARG A 14 -1.86 -17.82 1.80
N TYR A 15 -0.61 -18.18 1.53
CA TYR A 15 0.24 -18.85 2.51
C TYR A 15 0.60 -17.92 3.67
N LYS A 16 0.61 -16.62 3.45
CA LYS A 16 0.94 -15.60 4.45
C LYS A 16 -0.30 -14.88 4.97
N ILE A 17 -1.27 -14.59 4.11
CA ILE A 17 -2.51 -13.89 4.45
C ILE A 17 -3.67 -14.76 3.99
N LYS A 18 -4.31 -15.47 4.92
CA LYS A 18 -5.38 -16.42 4.60
C LYS A 18 -6.58 -15.76 3.93
N SER A 19 -6.98 -14.58 4.43
CA SER A 19 -8.09 -13.80 3.88
C SER A 19 -7.66 -12.35 3.71
N PRO A 20 -7.13 -11.98 2.52
CA PRO A 20 -6.69 -10.61 2.25
C PRO A 20 -7.80 -9.56 2.41
N ASN A 21 -9.03 -9.87 1.99
CA ASN A 21 -10.17 -8.98 2.16
C ASN A 21 -10.42 -8.65 3.63
N ASN A 22 -10.47 -9.66 4.50
CA ASN A 22 -10.68 -9.47 5.93
C ASN A 22 -9.50 -8.74 6.58
N TYR A 23 -8.29 -9.02 6.12
CA TYR A 23 -7.09 -8.33 6.59
C TYR A 23 -7.19 -6.82 6.40
N PHE A 24 -7.50 -6.38 5.18
CA PHE A 24 -7.66 -4.95 4.88
C PHE A 24 -8.87 -4.34 5.58
N LYS A 25 -9.99 -5.05 5.63
CA LYS A 25 -11.18 -4.57 6.35
C LYS A 25 -10.85 -4.22 7.80
N ARG A 26 -10.16 -5.12 8.52
CA ARG A 26 -9.75 -4.88 9.91
C ARG A 26 -8.74 -3.74 10.05
N LYS A 27 -7.71 -3.72 9.18
CA LYS A 27 -6.70 -2.66 9.20
C LYS A 27 -7.28 -1.28 8.92
N LEU A 28 -8.15 -1.18 7.93
CA LEU A 28 -8.77 0.09 7.56
C LEU A 28 -9.81 0.57 8.58
N GLN A 29 -10.53 -0.36 9.22
CA GLN A 29 -11.39 -0.02 10.36
C GLN A 29 -10.56 0.57 11.51
N LYS A 30 -9.43 -0.05 11.83
CA LYS A 30 -8.52 0.44 12.84
C LYS A 30 -7.93 1.80 12.46
N LEU A 31 -7.55 1.99 11.20
CA LEU A 31 -7.02 3.26 10.69
C LEU A 31 -8.05 4.38 10.82
N SER A 32 -9.33 4.12 10.57
CA SER A 32 -10.39 5.12 10.64
C SER A 32 -10.66 5.63 12.07
N THR A 33 -10.12 4.97 13.09
CA THR A 33 -10.19 5.48 14.47
C THR A 33 -9.12 6.55 14.76
N VAL A 34 -8.09 6.63 13.94
CA VAL A 34 -7.06 7.66 14.05
C VAL A 34 -7.61 9.00 13.55
N SER A 35 -7.44 10.06 14.32
CA SER A 35 -8.07 11.37 14.05
C SER A 35 -7.85 11.91 12.64
N SER A 36 -6.64 11.72 12.09
CA SER A 36 -6.28 12.16 10.73
C SER A 36 -7.06 11.43 9.61
N PHE A 37 -7.66 10.28 9.91
CA PHE A 37 -8.33 9.42 8.92
C PHE A 37 -9.82 9.23 9.21
N LYS A 38 -10.30 9.71 10.34
CA LYS A 38 -11.65 9.46 10.86
C LYS A 38 -12.76 9.84 9.88
N ASN A 39 -12.64 10.95 9.17
CA ASN A 39 -13.67 11.48 8.29
C ASN A 39 -13.37 11.30 6.80
N LYS A 40 -12.38 10.45 6.46
CA LYS A 40 -12.05 10.19 5.07
C LYS A 40 -13.05 9.23 4.44
N ASN A 41 -13.48 9.57 3.22
CA ASN A 41 -14.28 8.69 2.36
C ASN A 41 -13.45 8.39 1.12
N GLN A 42 -12.72 7.29 1.15
CA GLN A 42 -11.74 6.93 0.11
C GLN A 42 -11.86 5.45 -0.23
N GLU A 43 -11.59 5.14 -1.49
CA GLU A 43 -11.54 3.77 -1.99
C GLU A 43 -10.32 3.62 -2.90
N PHE A 44 -9.62 2.50 -2.78
CA PHE A 44 -8.49 2.16 -3.65
C PHE A 44 -8.49 0.68 -3.96
N SER A 45 -7.80 0.29 -5.03
CA SER A 45 -7.58 -1.12 -5.34
C SER A 45 -6.14 -1.51 -5.01
N ILE A 46 -5.96 -2.73 -4.52
CA ILE A 46 -4.65 -3.29 -4.26
C ILE A 46 -4.50 -4.63 -4.97
N LEU A 47 -3.53 -4.72 -5.86
CA LEU A 47 -3.15 -5.91 -6.59
C LEU A 47 -2.04 -6.64 -5.84
N LEU A 48 -2.35 -7.82 -5.35
CA LEU A 48 -1.38 -8.70 -4.70
C LEU A 48 -0.80 -9.64 -5.76
N THR A 49 0.38 -9.31 -6.25
CA THR A 49 0.96 -9.91 -7.45
C THR A 49 2.38 -10.45 -7.22
N ASN A 50 3.09 -10.78 -8.30
CA ASN A 50 4.41 -11.38 -8.31
C ASN A 50 5.43 -10.51 -9.06
N SER A 51 6.70 -10.91 -9.03
CA SER A 51 7.80 -10.20 -9.69
C SER A 51 7.60 -10.03 -11.18
N LYS A 52 7.09 -11.06 -11.86
CA LYS A 52 6.88 -11.02 -13.31
C LYS A 52 5.87 -9.95 -13.70
N LYS A 53 4.72 -9.92 -13.03
CA LYS A 53 3.65 -8.96 -13.31
C LYS A 53 4.08 -7.53 -12.95
N ILE A 54 4.68 -7.34 -11.78
CA ILE A 54 5.07 -5.98 -11.34
C ILE A 54 6.20 -5.42 -12.20
N ARG A 55 7.10 -6.26 -12.70
CA ARG A 55 8.12 -5.89 -13.69
C ARG A 55 7.48 -5.36 -14.97
N SER A 56 6.45 -6.07 -15.47
CA SER A 56 5.69 -5.66 -16.66
C SER A 56 5.02 -4.30 -16.45
N LEU A 57 4.37 -4.10 -15.31
CA LEU A 57 3.74 -2.83 -14.95
C LEU A 57 4.76 -1.69 -14.82
N ASN A 58 5.90 -1.97 -14.19
CA ASN A 58 6.97 -1.00 -14.02
C ASN A 58 7.56 -0.56 -15.38
N TYR A 59 7.72 -1.50 -16.29
CA TYR A 59 8.16 -1.20 -17.65
C TYR A 59 7.13 -0.36 -18.41
N LYS A 60 5.85 -0.79 -18.37
CA LYS A 60 4.77 -0.10 -19.09
C LYS A 60 4.60 1.35 -18.66
N PHE A 61 4.59 1.61 -17.35
CA PHE A 61 4.25 2.92 -16.80
C PHE A 61 5.45 3.79 -16.45
N ASN A 62 6.58 3.19 -16.06
CA ASN A 62 7.77 3.91 -15.60
C ASN A 62 9.00 3.72 -16.50
N LYS A 63 8.89 2.90 -17.56
CA LYS A 63 10.00 2.54 -18.48
C LYS A 63 11.18 1.87 -17.77
N LYS A 64 10.91 1.20 -16.64
CA LYS A 64 11.91 0.46 -15.85
C LYS A 64 11.66 -1.03 -15.97
N ASN A 65 12.55 -1.73 -16.67
CA ASN A 65 12.43 -3.18 -16.91
C ASN A 65 13.02 -3.98 -15.76
N LYS A 66 12.45 -3.82 -14.58
CA LYS A 66 12.85 -4.55 -13.37
C LYS A 66 11.69 -4.65 -12.39
N PRO A 67 11.63 -5.70 -11.55
CA PRO A 67 10.64 -5.76 -10.49
C PRO A 67 10.91 -4.69 -9.44
N THR A 68 9.87 -4.33 -8.71
CA THR A 68 9.94 -3.41 -7.58
C THR A 68 9.00 -3.91 -6.47
N ASP A 69 9.13 -3.38 -5.28
CA ASP A 69 8.32 -3.80 -4.13
C ASP A 69 6.87 -3.33 -4.23
N VAL A 70 6.65 -2.07 -4.59
CA VAL A 70 5.33 -1.47 -4.69
C VAL A 70 5.28 -0.46 -5.83
N LEU A 71 4.13 -0.40 -6.49
CA LEU A 71 3.80 0.65 -7.47
C LEU A 71 2.50 1.31 -7.05
N SER A 72 2.41 2.62 -7.23
CA SER A 72 1.22 3.41 -6.95
C SER A 72 0.80 4.20 -8.18
N PHE A 73 -0.49 4.14 -8.49
CA PHE A 73 -1.09 4.82 -9.63
C PHE A 73 -2.23 5.70 -9.13
N PRO A 74 -1.94 6.96 -8.71
CA PRO A 74 -2.97 7.88 -8.27
C PRO A 74 -3.96 8.17 -9.40
N THR A 75 -5.25 8.21 -9.07
CA THR A 75 -6.28 8.63 -10.02
C THR A 75 -6.19 10.13 -10.22
N GLN A 76 -6.18 10.56 -11.48
CA GLN A 76 -6.39 11.97 -11.79
C GLN A 76 -7.86 12.30 -11.55
N ASN A 77 -8.17 12.95 -10.44
CA ASN A 77 -9.51 13.36 -10.09
C ASN A 77 -9.97 14.50 -11.01
N ILE A 78 -10.52 14.13 -12.15
CA ILE A 78 -11.21 15.07 -13.05
C ILE A 78 -12.57 15.46 -12.44
N PHE A 79 -13.14 14.60 -11.54
CA PHE A 79 -14.43 14.81 -10.90
C PHE A 79 -14.24 14.94 -9.38
N LYS A 80 -14.55 16.10 -8.83
CA LYS A 80 -14.39 16.46 -7.41
C LYS A 80 -15.14 15.55 -6.41
N ASN A 81 -16.04 14.68 -6.88
CA ASN A 81 -16.91 13.85 -6.04
C ASN A 81 -16.54 12.35 -6.08
N ASN A 82 -15.41 11.98 -6.69
CA ASN A 82 -15.00 10.59 -6.75
C ASN A 82 -14.18 10.22 -5.51
N SER A 83 -14.66 9.23 -4.74
CA SER A 83 -13.96 8.68 -3.59
C SER A 83 -12.78 7.78 -3.98
N TYR A 84 -12.72 7.32 -5.24
CA TYR A 84 -11.68 6.43 -5.73
C TYR A 84 -10.36 7.17 -5.92
N ILE A 85 -9.31 6.75 -5.20
CA ILE A 85 -8.03 7.48 -5.14
C ILE A 85 -6.92 6.84 -5.97
N GLY A 86 -7.09 5.60 -6.43
CA GLY A 86 -6.13 4.96 -7.32
C GLY A 86 -5.84 3.50 -7.01
N ASP A 87 -4.76 2.99 -7.61
CA ASP A 87 -4.35 1.59 -7.55
C ASP A 87 -2.96 1.43 -6.95
N ILE A 88 -2.78 0.33 -6.21
CA ILE A 88 -1.49 -0.09 -5.65
C ILE A 88 -1.21 -1.51 -6.14
N ALA A 89 0.02 -1.80 -6.54
CA ALA A 89 0.48 -3.16 -6.83
C ALA A 89 1.66 -3.50 -5.91
N VAL A 90 1.63 -4.70 -5.30
CA VAL A 90 2.63 -5.14 -4.33
C VAL A 90 3.22 -6.49 -4.75
N CYS A 91 4.55 -6.63 -4.67
CA CYS A 91 5.30 -7.80 -5.10
C CYS A 91 5.53 -8.77 -3.94
N PHE A 92 4.99 -9.99 -4.06
CA PHE A 92 5.14 -11.03 -3.03
C PHE A 92 6.59 -11.40 -2.75
N GLU A 93 7.37 -11.70 -3.78
CA GLU A 93 8.73 -12.25 -3.61
C GLU A 93 9.65 -11.29 -2.89
N ILE A 94 9.55 -9.99 -3.17
CA ILE A 94 10.38 -8.97 -2.52
C ILE A 94 10.01 -8.84 -1.04
N ILE A 95 8.72 -8.80 -0.72
CA ILE A 95 8.26 -8.73 0.67
C ILE A 95 8.63 -9.99 1.43
N ASN A 96 8.44 -11.15 0.82
CA ASN A 96 8.77 -12.43 1.44
C ASN A 96 10.27 -12.55 1.74
N LYS A 97 11.11 -12.08 0.83
CA LYS A 97 12.57 -12.03 1.02
C LYS A 97 12.97 -11.12 2.19
N ARG A 98 12.41 -9.91 2.24
CA ARG A 98 12.67 -8.95 3.34
C ARG A 98 12.19 -9.48 4.69
N SER A 99 11.09 -10.22 4.71
CA SER A 99 10.49 -10.73 5.95
C SER A 99 11.33 -11.80 6.64
N LYS A 100 12.36 -12.35 5.99
CA LYS A 100 13.33 -13.26 6.62
C LYS A 100 14.09 -12.60 7.76
N PHE A 101 14.24 -11.28 7.72
CA PHE A 101 14.97 -10.50 8.72
C PHE A 101 14.04 -9.72 9.66
N SER A 102 12.73 -9.86 9.48
CA SER A 102 11.76 -9.16 10.30
C SER A 102 10.45 -9.95 10.37
N ASN A 103 9.33 -9.36 9.98
CA ASN A 103 8.00 -9.95 10.03
C ASN A 103 7.26 -9.67 8.73
N PHE A 104 6.59 -10.69 8.16
CA PHE A 104 5.89 -10.54 6.89
C PHE A 104 4.84 -9.44 6.94
N PHE A 105 4.01 -9.41 7.97
CA PHE A 105 2.93 -8.43 8.09
C PHE A 105 3.48 -7.00 8.24
N LEU A 106 4.58 -6.84 8.96
CA LEU A 106 5.24 -5.54 9.07
C LEU A 106 5.77 -5.05 7.72
N GLU A 107 6.49 -5.91 7.00
CA GLU A 107 7.03 -5.56 5.67
C GLU A 107 5.92 -5.30 4.66
N PHE A 108 4.84 -6.08 4.71
CA PHE A 108 3.67 -5.88 3.87
C PHE A 108 2.97 -4.56 4.17
N ASP A 109 2.70 -4.27 5.44
CA ASP A 109 2.05 -3.02 5.83
C ASP A 109 2.89 -1.79 5.47
N LYS A 110 4.23 -1.86 5.61
CA LYS A 110 5.12 -0.80 5.13
C LYS A 110 4.88 -0.45 3.67
N MET A 111 4.71 -1.47 2.82
CA MET A 111 4.58 -1.27 1.38
C MET A 111 3.23 -0.72 0.97
N TRP A 112 2.14 -1.30 1.44
CA TRP A 112 0.83 -0.80 1.05
C TRP A 112 0.52 0.57 1.68
N ILE A 113 0.98 0.85 2.89
CA ILE A 113 0.86 2.16 3.53
C ILE A 113 1.63 3.21 2.73
N HIS A 114 2.87 2.90 2.33
CA HIS A 114 3.67 3.76 1.45
C HIS A 114 2.91 4.08 0.15
N GLY A 115 2.37 3.05 -0.50
CA GLY A 115 1.55 3.22 -1.70
C GLY A 115 0.31 4.08 -1.46
N TYR A 116 -0.37 3.86 -0.35
CA TYR A 116 -1.56 4.63 0.03
C TYR A 116 -1.23 6.12 0.21
N PHE A 117 -0.13 6.46 0.88
CA PHE A 117 0.26 7.86 1.06
C PHE A 117 0.59 8.53 -0.27
N HIS A 118 1.17 7.81 -1.24
CA HIS A 118 1.34 8.33 -2.59
C HIS A 118 -0.01 8.62 -3.26
N LEU A 119 -1.00 7.74 -3.09
CA LEU A 119 -2.34 7.96 -3.66
C LEU A 119 -3.01 9.24 -3.14
N ILE A 120 -2.74 9.62 -1.90
CA ILE A 120 -3.31 10.82 -1.30
C ILE A 120 -2.40 12.05 -1.41
N GLY A 121 -1.36 11.98 -2.22
CA GLY A 121 -0.57 13.14 -2.64
C GLY A 121 0.77 13.35 -1.95
N TYR A 122 1.21 12.43 -1.07
CA TYR A 122 2.55 12.52 -0.51
C TYR A 122 3.61 12.08 -1.51
N ASP A 123 4.76 12.74 -1.48
CA ASP A 123 5.90 12.42 -2.33
C ASP A 123 7.19 12.40 -1.48
N HIS A 124 8.27 11.80 -2.02
CA HIS A 124 9.55 11.69 -1.32
C HIS A 124 10.74 12.19 -2.16
N LYS A 125 10.48 12.96 -3.22
CA LYS A 125 11.54 13.48 -4.10
C LYS A 125 12.44 14.50 -3.41
N LYS A 126 11.87 15.35 -2.55
CA LYS A 126 12.61 16.33 -1.75
C LYS A 126 12.81 15.80 -0.32
N LEU A 127 13.92 16.13 0.32
CA LEU A 127 14.22 15.68 1.68
C LEU A 127 13.13 16.08 2.68
N LYS A 128 12.59 17.30 2.58
CA LYS A 128 11.49 17.78 3.43
C LYS A 128 10.25 16.92 3.27
N ASP A 129 9.87 16.59 2.04
CA ASP A 129 8.71 15.76 1.70
C ASP A 129 8.92 14.32 2.15
N PHE A 130 10.12 13.78 1.97
CA PHE A 130 10.51 12.45 2.47
C PHE A 130 10.33 12.35 3.99
N LYS A 131 10.84 13.31 4.76
CA LYS A 131 10.71 13.32 6.22
C LYS A 131 9.26 13.40 6.67
N LYS A 132 8.45 14.23 6.01
CA LYS A 132 7.02 14.38 6.30
C LYS A 132 6.26 13.09 6.03
N MET A 133 6.51 12.45 4.91
CA MET A 133 5.90 11.18 4.53
C MET A 133 6.30 10.06 5.49
N SER A 134 7.60 9.91 5.78
CA SER A 134 8.12 8.90 6.71
C SER A 134 7.53 9.04 8.10
N LYS A 135 7.37 10.26 8.59
CA LYS A 135 6.73 10.52 9.89
C LYS A 135 5.30 10.01 9.93
N LYS A 136 4.53 10.25 8.87
CA LYS A 136 3.15 9.78 8.76
C LYS A 136 3.06 8.25 8.65
N GLU A 137 3.90 7.66 7.82
CA GLU A 137 3.99 6.20 7.68
C GLU A 137 4.32 5.54 9.02
N ASN A 138 5.34 6.02 9.70
CA ASN A 138 5.77 5.49 11.00
C ASN A 138 4.68 5.60 12.07
N LEU A 139 3.91 6.67 12.07
CA LEU A 139 2.78 6.83 12.97
C LEU A 139 1.75 5.70 12.79
N VAL A 140 1.38 5.41 11.55
CA VAL A 140 0.43 4.35 11.21
C VAL A 140 1.00 2.96 11.55
N LEU A 141 2.27 2.72 11.22
CA LEU A 141 2.94 1.44 11.50
C LEU A 141 3.04 1.16 13.00
N LYS A 142 3.40 2.16 13.79
CA LYS A 142 3.44 2.05 15.27
C LYS A 142 2.06 1.69 15.82
N TYR A 143 1.03 2.32 15.28
CA TYR A 143 -0.34 2.06 15.68
C TYR A 143 -0.78 0.63 15.35
N PHE A 144 -0.41 0.10 14.18
CA PHE A 144 -0.77 -1.24 13.76
C PHE A 144 0.04 -2.33 14.48
N HIS A 145 1.32 -2.10 14.74
CA HIS A 145 2.25 -3.13 15.24
C HIS A 145 2.72 -2.90 16.67
N GLN A 146 2.27 -1.82 17.32
CA GLN A 146 2.68 -1.46 18.69
C GLN A 146 4.21 -1.44 18.88
N ILE A 147 4.91 -0.88 17.88
CA ILE A 147 6.37 -0.73 17.90
C ILE A 147 6.74 0.50 18.72
N ASN A 148 7.71 0.35 19.63
CA ASN A 148 8.24 1.45 20.43
C ASN A 148 9.20 2.34 19.64
#